data_8fe9cb88682146e17101065caba04c8e
#
_entry.id   8fe9cb88682146e17101065caba04c8e
#
_cell.length_a   1.000
_cell.length_b   1.000
_cell.length_c   1.000
_cell.angle_alpha   90.00
_cell.angle_beta   90.00
_cell.angle_gamma   90.00
#
_symmetry.space_group_name_H-M   'P 1'
#
loop_
_entity.id
_entity.type
_entity.pdbx_description
1 polymer ?
#
loop_
_entity_poly.entity_id
_entity_poly.type
_entity_poly.pdbx_seq_one_letter_code
_entity_poly.pdbx_strand_id
1 'polypeptide(L)'
;METTLILGSNSFSGATFADFVLALGGHVVGTSRSAEPNNAFLPYKWHDNKNFTFHELDLNKHLKELMELIQDIKPAYVVNFAAQSMVGESWQNPSDWFMTNAVSTIKFHDELRKYDSLKRYVHVSTPEVYGSCSGFVGENFAFNPSTPYAVSRATADMSLRTFYTAYNFPVVTTRAANVYGPGQQLYRIIPRTILFILLGRKLQLHGGGVSTRSFIHMKDVCDATWKVMTDGNNGETYHISTDEVISIRSLVERICLKLNVAFDDHVEFVGDRIGKDSAYHLDSKKIRAKLGWEDKTSLEQGLDECISWVKSNFEILKQQPFDYQHKP
;
A
#
# COMPACT_ATOMS: atom_id res chain seq x y z
N MET A 1 -5.62 -19.60 15.00
CA MET A 1 -6.26 -18.78 13.94
C MET A 1 -6.03 -19.44 12.58
N GLU A 2 -6.83 -19.05 11.58
CA GLU A 2 -6.69 -19.57 10.22
C GLU A 2 -5.47 -18.98 9.51
N THR A 3 -4.95 -19.70 8.50
CA THR A 3 -3.81 -19.23 7.72
C THR A 3 -4.21 -18.10 6.77
N THR A 4 -3.41 -17.04 6.76
CA THR A 4 -3.53 -15.91 5.82
C THR A 4 -2.34 -15.93 4.86
N LEU A 5 -2.62 -15.99 3.56
CA LEU A 5 -1.61 -15.82 2.52
C LEU A 5 -1.54 -14.34 2.13
N ILE A 6 -0.34 -13.76 2.14
CA ILE A 6 -0.08 -12.37 1.78
C ILE A 6 0.78 -12.32 0.52
N LEU A 7 0.21 -11.88 -0.60
CA LEU A 7 0.96 -11.60 -1.81
C LEU A 7 1.59 -10.20 -1.70
N GLY A 8 2.88 -10.08 -1.96
CA GLY A 8 3.63 -8.84 -1.80
C GLY A 8 4.03 -8.55 -0.35
N SER A 9 4.32 -9.58 0.45
CA SER A 9 4.73 -9.48 1.86
C SER A 9 6.02 -8.68 2.09
N ASN A 10 6.85 -8.47 1.06
CA ASN A 10 8.05 -7.62 1.12
C ASN A 10 7.75 -6.13 0.84
N SER A 11 6.51 -5.78 0.45
CA SER A 11 6.11 -4.39 0.33
C SER A 11 5.88 -3.77 1.71
N PHE A 12 5.96 -2.44 1.81
CA PHE A 12 5.67 -1.74 3.06
C PHE A 12 4.33 -2.16 3.68
N SER A 13 3.25 -2.10 2.87
CA SER A 13 1.92 -2.44 3.37
C SER A 13 1.76 -3.93 3.67
N GLY A 14 2.31 -4.80 2.81
CA GLY A 14 2.25 -6.25 3.02
C GLY A 14 3.03 -6.70 4.25
N ALA A 15 4.23 -6.13 4.47
CA ALA A 15 5.06 -6.45 5.62
C ALA A 15 4.43 -5.98 6.95
N THR A 16 3.85 -4.77 6.96
CA THR A 16 3.18 -4.26 8.15
C THR A 16 1.89 -5.03 8.44
N PHE A 17 1.14 -5.43 7.40
CA PHE A 17 -0.06 -6.25 7.59
C PHE A 17 0.30 -7.67 8.06
N ALA A 18 1.40 -8.25 7.58
CA ALA A 18 1.91 -9.53 8.08
C ALA A 18 2.21 -9.45 9.59
N ASP A 19 2.94 -8.42 10.03
CA ASP A 19 3.24 -8.19 11.44
C ASP A 19 1.96 -8.02 12.27
N PHE A 20 0.99 -7.26 11.76
CA PHE A 20 -0.29 -7.06 12.41
C PHE A 20 -1.05 -8.38 12.64
N VAL A 21 -1.13 -9.25 11.62
CA VAL A 21 -1.81 -10.55 11.74
C VAL A 21 -1.07 -11.47 12.71
N LEU A 22 0.27 -11.46 12.69
CA LEU A 22 1.10 -12.22 13.63
C LEU A 22 0.93 -11.76 15.07
N ALA A 23 0.84 -10.44 15.30
CA ALA A 23 0.58 -9.87 16.63
C ALA A 23 -0.79 -10.28 17.20
N LEU A 24 -1.78 -10.56 16.34
CA LEU A 24 -3.06 -11.14 16.75
C LEU A 24 -2.98 -12.66 17.01
N GLY A 25 -1.81 -13.28 16.86
CA GLY A 25 -1.62 -14.73 17.01
C GLY A 25 -2.00 -15.53 15.77
N GLY A 26 -2.13 -14.88 14.60
CA GLY A 26 -2.41 -15.52 13.32
C GLY A 26 -1.22 -16.31 12.76
N HIS A 27 -1.49 -17.13 11.75
CA HIS A 27 -0.49 -17.83 10.95
C HIS A 27 -0.40 -17.17 9.57
N VAL A 28 0.79 -16.73 9.16
CA VAL A 28 1.00 -15.97 7.92
C VAL A 28 1.98 -16.69 7.00
N VAL A 29 1.58 -16.86 5.75
CA VAL A 29 2.48 -17.22 4.65
C VAL A 29 2.62 -16.02 3.73
N GLY A 30 3.84 -15.53 3.57
CA GLY A 30 4.15 -14.38 2.72
C GLY A 30 4.76 -14.81 1.40
N THR A 31 4.38 -14.15 0.30
CA THR A 31 5.06 -14.31 -0.99
C THR A 31 5.45 -12.97 -1.58
N SER A 32 6.58 -12.93 -2.28
CA SER A 32 7.02 -11.79 -3.07
C SER A 32 7.94 -12.22 -4.19
N ARG A 33 8.04 -11.42 -5.25
CA ARG A 33 8.84 -11.71 -6.45
C ARG A 33 10.36 -11.66 -6.24
N SER A 34 10.84 -11.21 -5.11
CA SER A 34 12.27 -11.08 -4.78
C SER A 34 12.50 -11.53 -3.35
N ALA A 35 13.74 -11.92 -3.05
CA ALA A 35 14.17 -12.17 -1.68
C ALA A 35 13.81 -11.02 -0.74
N GLU A 36 13.69 -11.32 0.52
CA GLU A 36 13.39 -10.35 1.57
C GLU A 36 14.44 -9.23 1.61
N PRO A 37 14.03 -7.94 1.67
CA PRO A 37 14.95 -6.81 1.81
C PRO A 37 15.55 -6.76 3.22
N ASN A 38 16.34 -5.72 3.51
CA ASN A 38 16.88 -5.51 4.84
C ASN A 38 15.77 -5.48 5.91
N ASN A 39 16.04 -6.09 7.06
CA ASN A 39 15.07 -6.22 8.17
C ASN A 39 14.50 -4.89 8.66
N ALA A 40 15.20 -3.77 8.47
CA ALA A 40 14.69 -2.44 8.79
C ALA A 40 13.35 -2.11 8.08
N PHE A 41 13.08 -2.76 6.93
CA PHE A 41 11.84 -2.59 6.15
C PHE A 41 10.79 -3.68 6.38
N LEU A 42 11.06 -4.64 7.28
CA LEU A 42 10.21 -5.81 7.50
C LEU A 42 9.70 -5.86 8.96
N PRO A 43 8.60 -5.16 9.30
CA PRO A 43 8.05 -5.14 10.65
C PRO A 43 7.89 -6.52 11.27
N TYR A 44 7.46 -7.53 10.51
CA TYR A 44 7.32 -8.90 11.01
C TYR A 44 8.64 -9.57 11.44
N LYS A 45 9.80 -8.95 11.18
CA LYS A 45 11.13 -9.37 11.66
C LYS A 45 11.64 -8.54 12.84
N TRP A 46 10.90 -7.54 13.29
CA TRP A 46 11.30 -6.74 14.45
C TRP A 46 11.03 -7.46 15.79
N HIS A 47 10.25 -8.53 15.72
CA HIS A 47 9.92 -9.41 16.83
C HIS A 47 10.19 -10.86 16.49
N ASP A 48 10.33 -11.73 17.48
CA ASP A 48 10.48 -13.18 17.25
C ASP A 48 9.10 -13.79 16.90
N ASN A 49 8.87 -14.02 15.61
CA ASN A 49 7.62 -14.56 15.08
C ASN A 49 7.85 -15.95 14.47
N LYS A 50 7.38 -17.01 15.16
CA LYS A 50 7.48 -18.40 14.68
C LYS A 50 6.36 -18.79 13.69
N ASN A 51 5.33 -17.96 13.56
CA ASN A 51 4.13 -18.23 12.74
C ASN A 51 4.20 -17.58 11.35
N PHE A 52 5.39 -17.19 10.88
CA PHE A 52 5.62 -16.62 9.56
C PHE A 52 6.50 -17.50 8.70
N THR A 53 6.09 -17.74 7.44
CA THR A 53 6.88 -18.42 6.43
C THR A 53 6.92 -17.58 5.16
N PHE A 54 8.09 -17.43 4.54
CA PHE A 54 8.28 -16.68 3.30
C PHE A 54 8.60 -17.60 2.12
N HIS A 55 7.98 -17.32 0.97
CA HIS A 55 8.29 -17.95 -0.32
C HIS A 55 8.59 -16.90 -1.38
N GLU A 56 9.71 -17.02 -2.07
CA GLU A 56 10.04 -16.15 -3.21
C GLU A 56 9.28 -16.64 -4.44
N LEU A 57 8.11 -16.02 -4.72
CA LEU A 57 7.24 -16.36 -5.84
C LEU A 57 6.79 -15.05 -6.54
N ASP A 58 7.09 -14.97 -7.83
CA ASP A 58 6.69 -13.86 -8.70
C ASP A 58 5.34 -14.19 -9.36
N LEU A 59 4.35 -13.35 -9.14
CA LEU A 59 3.01 -13.50 -9.72
C LEU A 59 3.04 -13.56 -11.27
N ASN A 60 4.04 -12.92 -11.89
CA ASN A 60 4.20 -12.93 -13.35
C ASN A 60 4.76 -14.26 -13.90
N LYS A 61 5.50 -15.02 -13.08
CA LYS A 61 6.31 -16.16 -13.54
C LYS A 61 5.94 -17.48 -12.88
N HIS A 62 5.48 -17.45 -11.63
CA HIS A 62 5.35 -18.64 -10.78
C HIS A 62 3.87 -18.89 -10.39
N LEU A 63 2.93 -18.66 -11.34
CA LEU A 63 1.50 -18.85 -11.04
C LEU A 63 1.18 -20.29 -10.63
N LYS A 64 1.81 -21.29 -11.29
CA LYS A 64 1.60 -22.70 -11.00
C LYS A 64 2.08 -23.04 -9.59
N GLU A 65 3.29 -22.66 -9.24
CA GLU A 65 3.88 -22.89 -7.92
C GLU A 65 3.12 -22.16 -6.80
N LEU A 66 2.58 -20.98 -7.11
CA LEU A 66 1.73 -20.24 -6.19
C LEU A 66 0.41 -20.99 -5.93
N MET A 67 -0.20 -21.58 -6.96
CA MET A 67 -1.41 -22.38 -6.79
C MET A 67 -1.14 -23.71 -6.06
N GLU A 68 0.02 -24.35 -6.30
CA GLU A 68 0.46 -25.52 -5.55
C GLU A 68 0.64 -25.17 -4.06
N LEU A 69 1.29 -24.05 -3.75
CA LEU A 69 1.42 -23.56 -2.37
C LEU A 69 0.03 -23.35 -1.73
N ILE A 70 -0.92 -22.74 -2.45
CA ILE A 70 -2.30 -22.51 -1.94
C ILE A 70 -2.98 -23.85 -1.62
N GLN A 71 -2.82 -24.87 -2.45
CA GLN A 71 -3.38 -26.20 -2.19
C GLN A 71 -2.76 -26.87 -0.96
N ASP A 72 -1.47 -26.66 -0.70
CA ASP A 72 -0.76 -27.22 0.44
C ASP A 72 -1.13 -26.54 1.76
N ILE A 73 -1.06 -25.19 1.81
CA ILE A 73 -1.27 -24.43 3.04
C ILE A 73 -2.75 -24.18 3.36
N LYS A 74 -3.63 -24.35 2.39
CA LYS A 74 -5.08 -24.16 2.48
C LYS A 74 -5.48 -22.86 3.21
N PRO A 75 -5.08 -21.68 2.68
CA PRO A 75 -5.33 -20.44 3.36
C PRO A 75 -6.84 -20.12 3.36
N ALA A 76 -7.37 -19.70 4.52
CA ALA A 76 -8.72 -19.19 4.58
C ALA A 76 -8.85 -17.79 3.95
N TYR A 77 -7.77 -17.01 4.03
CA TYR A 77 -7.71 -15.65 3.54
C TYR A 77 -6.51 -15.45 2.62
N VAL A 78 -6.73 -14.71 1.53
CA VAL A 78 -5.66 -14.26 0.63
C VAL A 78 -5.74 -12.74 0.54
N VAL A 79 -4.65 -12.03 0.87
CA VAL A 79 -4.57 -10.57 0.80
C VAL A 79 -3.52 -10.15 -0.21
N ASN A 80 -3.91 -9.43 -1.25
CA ASN A 80 -3.02 -9.08 -2.35
C ASN A 80 -2.54 -7.63 -2.27
N PHE A 81 -1.30 -7.44 -1.79
CA PHE A 81 -0.54 -6.20 -1.85
C PHE A 81 0.43 -6.16 -3.05
N ALA A 82 0.56 -7.27 -3.80
CA ALA A 82 1.48 -7.33 -4.93
C ALA A 82 0.99 -6.45 -6.08
N ALA A 83 1.78 -5.44 -6.43
CA ALA A 83 1.51 -4.54 -7.54
C ALA A 83 2.77 -3.79 -7.97
N GLN A 84 2.81 -3.37 -9.23
CA GLN A 84 3.64 -2.26 -9.67
C GLN A 84 2.95 -0.96 -9.23
N SER A 85 3.56 -0.17 -8.32
CA SER A 85 2.85 0.89 -7.58
C SER A 85 3.39 2.31 -7.80
N MET A 86 4.43 2.50 -8.61
CA MET A 86 5.00 3.81 -8.86
C MET A 86 4.34 4.49 -10.05
N VAL A 87 3.76 5.67 -9.80
CA VAL A 87 2.97 6.41 -10.78
C VAL A 87 3.83 7.00 -11.89
N GLY A 88 4.89 7.72 -11.51
CA GLY A 88 5.77 8.40 -12.48
C GLY A 88 6.44 7.43 -13.46
N GLU A 89 6.95 6.34 -12.94
CA GLU A 89 7.67 5.30 -13.69
C GLU A 89 6.76 4.48 -14.60
N SER A 90 5.45 4.47 -14.33
CA SER A 90 4.47 3.80 -15.20
C SER A 90 4.41 4.39 -16.61
N TRP A 91 4.84 5.64 -16.80
CA TRP A 91 4.95 6.28 -18.11
C TRP A 91 6.16 5.80 -18.91
N GLN A 92 7.20 5.33 -18.25
CA GLN A 92 8.43 4.85 -18.89
C GLN A 92 8.29 3.40 -19.37
N ASN A 93 7.63 2.55 -18.56
CA ASN A 93 7.48 1.11 -18.82
C ASN A 93 6.02 0.66 -18.59
N PRO A 94 5.03 1.18 -19.33
CA PRO A 94 3.61 0.92 -19.05
C PRO A 94 3.25 -0.56 -19.14
N SER A 95 3.88 -1.31 -20.05
CA SER A 95 3.65 -2.75 -20.22
C SER A 95 3.86 -3.56 -18.95
N ASP A 96 4.85 -3.21 -18.10
CA ASP A 96 5.16 -3.95 -16.90
C ASP A 96 4.07 -3.75 -15.84
N TRP A 97 3.48 -2.55 -15.80
CA TRP A 97 2.33 -2.27 -14.95
C TRP A 97 1.09 -3.06 -15.39
N PHE A 98 0.80 -3.09 -16.69
CA PHE A 98 -0.32 -3.89 -17.21
C PHE A 98 -0.07 -5.39 -17.02
N MET A 99 1.16 -5.86 -17.24
CA MET A 99 1.49 -7.27 -17.03
C MET A 99 1.22 -7.69 -15.58
N THR A 100 1.76 -6.97 -14.60
CA THR A 100 1.60 -7.33 -13.19
C THR A 100 0.20 -7.04 -12.67
N ASN A 101 -0.28 -5.79 -12.83
CA ASN A 101 -1.50 -5.34 -12.18
C ASN A 101 -2.79 -5.80 -12.86
N ALA A 102 -2.73 -6.15 -14.16
CA ALA A 102 -3.89 -6.61 -14.89
C ALA A 102 -3.73 -8.07 -15.32
N VAL A 103 -2.80 -8.39 -16.22
CA VAL A 103 -2.74 -9.71 -16.86
C VAL A 103 -2.48 -10.81 -15.84
N SER A 104 -1.39 -10.72 -15.08
CA SER A 104 -1.02 -11.76 -14.09
C SER A 104 -1.99 -11.82 -12.92
N THR A 105 -2.47 -10.65 -12.47
CA THR A 105 -3.49 -10.57 -11.42
C THR A 105 -4.80 -11.25 -11.85
N ILE A 106 -5.28 -11.02 -13.08
CA ILE A 106 -6.51 -11.67 -13.59
C ILE A 106 -6.31 -13.17 -13.78
N LYS A 107 -5.15 -13.62 -14.28
CA LYS A 107 -4.82 -15.06 -14.35
C LYS A 107 -4.85 -15.70 -12.97
N PHE A 108 -4.30 -15.03 -11.97
CA PHE A 108 -4.35 -15.51 -10.59
C PHE A 108 -5.80 -15.59 -10.07
N HIS A 109 -6.64 -14.59 -10.33
CA HIS A 109 -8.06 -14.63 -9.95
C HIS A 109 -8.80 -15.81 -10.61
N ASP A 110 -8.52 -16.10 -11.89
CA ASP A 110 -9.15 -17.22 -12.60
C ASP A 110 -8.78 -18.58 -12.02
N GLU A 111 -7.53 -18.76 -11.56
CA GLU A 111 -7.15 -19.96 -10.85
C GLU A 111 -7.69 -19.99 -9.41
N LEU A 112 -7.57 -18.88 -8.68
CA LEU A 112 -7.99 -18.80 -7.27
C LEU A 112 -9.50 -19.04 -7.10
N ARG A 113 -10.36 -18.63 -8.05
CA ARG A 113 -11.80 -18.88 -7.99
C ARG A 113 -12.19 -20.37 -8.02
N LYS A 114 -11.28 -21.26 -8.42
CA LYS A 114 -11.44 -22.70 -8.44
C LYS A 114 -11.07 -23.35 -7.10
N TYR A 115 -10.58 -22.56 -6.15
CA TYR A 115 -10.20 -23.01 -4.81
C TYR A 115 -11.37 -22.83 -3.84
N ASP A 116 -12.05 -23.93 -3.49
CA ASP A 116 -13.33 -23.92 -2.77
C ASP A 116 -13.22 -23.54 -1.28
N SER A 117 -12.04 -23.66 -0.66
CA SER A 117 -11.86 -23.38 0.78
C SER A 117 -11.57 -21.92 1.10
N LEU A 118 -11.53 -21.04 0.09
CA LEU A 118 -11.28 -19.61 0.28
C LEU A 118 -12.47 -18.92 0.94
N LYS A 119 -12.27 -18.39 2.13
CA LYS A 119 -13.31 -17.58 2.79
C LYS A 119 -13.37 -16.18 2.20
N ARG A 120 -12.20 -15.58 1.92
CA ARG A 120 -12.13 -14.24 1.34
C ARG A 120 -10.82 -13.94 0.66
N TYR A 121 -10.94 -13.25 -0.48
CA TYR A 121 -9.84 -12.57 -1.17
C TYR A 121 -9.95 -11.07 -0.95
N VAL A 122 -8.90 -10.44 -0.42
CA VAL A 122 -8.82 -8.99 -0.26
C VAL A 122 -7.95 -8.41 -1.37
N HIS A 123 -8.55 -7.61 -2.25
CA HIS A 123 -7.85 -6.86 -3.28
C HIS A 123 -7.49 -5.47 -2.78
N VAL A 124 -6.21 -5.21 -2.55
CA VAL A 124 -5.75 -3.87 -2.16
C VAL A 124 -5.58 -3.04 -3.43
N SER A 125 -6.54 -2.15 -3.70
CA SER A 125 -6.57 -1.26 -4.87
C SER A 125 -5.97 0.12 -4.56
N THR A 126 -6.36 1.15 -5.28
CA THR A 126 -5.84 2.52 -5.16
C THR A 126 -6.95 3.56 -5.38
N PRO A 127 -6.90 4.72 -4.70
CA PRO A 127 -7.81 5.84 -5.00
C PRO A 127 -7.58 6.46 -6.38
N GLU A 128 -6.41 6.26 -6.98
CA GLU A 128 -6.05 6.84 -8.28
C GLU A 128 -6.90 6.31 -9.46
N VAL A 129 -7.69 5.23 -9.24
CA VAL A 129 -8.69 4.77 -10.21
C VAL A 129 -9.77 5.83 -10.48
N TYR A 130 -10.00 6.76 -9.56
CA TYR A 130 -10.95 7.87 -9.71
C TYR A 130 -10.38 9.06 -10.47
N GLY A 131 -9.03 9.15 -10.61
CA GLY A 131 -8.34 10.33 -11.14
C GLY A 131 -8.46 11.54 -10.21
N SER A 132 -8.25 12.72 -10.75
CA SER A 132 -8.42 13.97 -9.99
C SER A 132 -9.90 14.24 -9.69
N CYS A 133 -10.21 14.41 -8.41
CA CYS A 133 -11.56 14.60 -7.92
C CYS A 133 -11.71 15.94 -7.20
N SER A 134 -12.92 16.53 -7.27
CA SER A 134 -13.32 17.65 -6.44
C SER A 134 -14.07 17.12 -5.20
N GLY A 135 -13.58 17.46 -3.99
CA GLY A 135 -14.17 17.00 -2.74
C GLY A 135 -13.93 15.54 -2.42
N PHE A 136 -14.71 14.99 -1.50
CA PHE A 136 -14.62 13.61 -1.04
C PHE A 136 -15.40 12.67 -1.96
N VAL A 137 -14.78 11.55 -2.33
CA VAL A 137 -15.35 10.53 -3.21
C VAL A 137 -15.73 9.30 -2.41
N GLY A 138 -17.01 8.92 -2.47
CA GLY A 138 -17.50 7.63 -1.95
C GLY A 138 -17.20 6.47 -2.90
N GLU A 139 -17.39 5.26 -2.42
CA GLU A 139 -17.15 4.03 -3.19
C GLU A 139 -18.11 3.93 -4.38
N ASN A 140 -17.56 4.03 -5.59
CA ASN A 140 -18.30 3.92 -6.84
C ASN A 140 -17.41 3.31 -7.94
N PHE A 141 -17.96 3.16 -9.14
CA PHE A 141 -17.28 2.62 -10.32
C PHE A 141 -17.12 3.63 -11.46
N ALA A 142 -17.32 4.92 -11.17
CA ALA A 142 -17.06 6.00 -12.11
C ALA A 142 -15.55 6.28 -12.18
N PHE A 143 -14.79 5.31 -12.69
CA PHE A 143 -13.35 5.40 -12.81
C PHE A 143 -12.94 6.37 -13.91
N ASN A 144 -11.96 7.23 -13.61
CA ASN A 144 -11.38 8.17 -14.55
C ASN A 144 -9.84 8.25 -14.36
N PRO A 145 -9.14 7.09 -14.49
CA PRO A 145 -7.71 7.01 -14.22
C PRO A 145 -6.89 7.88 -15.17
N SER A 146 -5.91 8.60 -14.63
CA SER A 146 -5.10 9.59 -15.34
C SER A 146 -3.71 9.08 -15.75
N THR A 147 -3.31 7.87 -15.32
CA THR A 147 -1.96 7.33 -15.53
C THR A 147 -2.00 5.85 -15.93
N PRO A 148 -0.96 5.32 -16.60
CA PRO A 148 -0.89 3.88 -16.91
C PRO A 148 -1.01 3.00 -15.66
N TYR A 149 -0.41 3.41 -14.54
CA TYR A 149 -0.60 2.76 -13.23
C TYR A 149 -2.08 2.68 -12.86
N ALA A 150 -2.76 3.82 -12.81
CA ALA A 150 -4.15 3.87 -12.38
C ALA A 150 -5.08 3.08 -13.30
N VAL A 151 -4.85 3.12 -14.64
CA VAL A 151 -5.59 2.30 -15.62
C VAL A 151 -5.37 0.82 -15.36
N SER A 152 -4.13 0.37 -15.15
CA SER A 152 -3.83 -1.05 -14.89
C SER A 152 -4.51 -1.55 -13.61
N ARG A 153 -4.61 -0.71 -12.57
CA ARG A 153 -5.32 -1.03 -11.32
C ARG A 153 -6.83 -1.08 -11.51
N ALA A 154 -7.41 -0.10 -12.23
CA ALA A 154 -8.84 -0.06 -12.55
C ALA A 154 -9.26 -1.30 -13.35
N THR A 155 -8.41 -1.81 -14.24
CA THR A 155 -8.66 -3.04 -15.00
C THR A 155 -8.87 -4.25 -14.07
N ALA A 156 -8.03 -4.42 -13.05
CA ALA A 156 -8.20 -5.50 -12.07
C ALA A 156 -9.48 -5.33 -11.23
N ASP A 157 -9.79 -4.12 -10.79
CA ASP A 157 -11.01 -3.82 -10.03
C ASP A 157 -12.27 -4.16 -10.83
N MET A 158 -12.31 -3.76 -12.11
CA MET A 158 -13.42 -4.05 -13.02
C MET A 158 -13.56 -5.56 -13.29
N SER A 159 -12.46 -6.25 -13.50
CA SER A 159 -12.43 -7.71 -13.66
C SER A 159 -12.99 -8.42 -12.43
N LEU A 160 -12.55 -8.06 -11.23
CA LEU A 160 -13.03 -8.67 -9.99
C LEU A 160 -14.54 -8.50 -9.78
N ARG A 161 -15.10 -7.36 -10.18
CA ARG A 161 -16.55 -7.17 -10.17
C ARG A 161 -17.27 -8.19 -11.06
N THR A 162 -16.73 -8.47 -12.27
CA THR A 162 -17.33 -9.50 -13.15
C THR A 162 -17.20 -10.90 -12.55
N PHE A 163 -16.09 -11.21 -11.90
CA PHE A 163 -15.88 -12.49 -11.21
C PHE A 163 -16.85 -12.67 -10.02
N TYR A 164 -17.07 -11.63 -9.24
CA TYR A 164 -18.08 -11.66 -8.19
C TYR A 164 -19.47 -11.92 -8.76
N THR A 165 -19.86 -11.18 -9.81
CA THR A 165 -21.19 -11.32 -10.42
C THR A 165 -21.42 -12.69 -11.06
N ALA A 166 -20.40 -13.23 -11.77
CA ALA A 166 -20.54 -14.46 -12.53
C ALA A 166 -20.33 -15.74 -11.68
N TYR A 167 -19.44 -15.68 -10.70
CA TYR A 167 -18.96 -16.85 -9.96
C TYR A 167 -19.19 -16.76 -8.45
N ASN A 168 -19.76 -15.67 -7.96
CA ASN A 168 -19.84 -15.38 -6.52
C ASN A 168 -18.48 -15.45 -5.82
N PHE A 169 -17.40 -15.04 -6.55
CA PHE A 169 -16.03 -15.05 -6.03
C PHE A 169 -15.94 -14.19 -4.76
N PRO A 170 -15.44 -14.74 -3.62
CA PRO A 170 -15.52 -14.09 -2.33
C PRO A 170 -14.52 -12.93 -2.18
N VAL A 171 -14.64 -11.90 -3.01
CA VAL A 171 -13.75 -10.74 -3.04
C VAL A 171 -14.29 -9.56 -2.24
N VAL A 172 -13.40 -8.87 -1.56
CA VAL A 172 -13.58 -7.50 -1.05
C VAL A 172 -12.44 -6.63 -1.55
N THR A 173 -12.69 -5.35 -1.77
CA THR A 173 -11.67 -4.42 -2.24
C THR A 173 -11.43 -3.32 -1.21
N THR A 174 -10.18 -2.98 -0.96
CA THR A 174 -9.81 -1.81 -0.14
C THR A 174 -9.14 -0.74 -1.00
N ARG A 175 -9.42 0.54 -0.73
CA ARG A 175 -8.69 1.69 -1.29
C ARG A 175 -8.30 2.61 -0.14
N ALA A 176 -7.01 2.67 0.13
CA ALA A 176 -6.48 3.52 1.19
C ALA A 176 -5.98 4.86 0.63
N ALA A 177 -6.10 5.91 1.42
CA ALA A 177 -5.42 7.19 1.20
C ALA A 177 -3.89 6.99 1.20
N ASN A 178 -3.10 8.06 1.22
CA ASN A 178 -1.64 7.93 1.22
C ASN A 178 -1.16 7.29 2.51
N VAL A 179 -0.78 6.03 2.42
CA VAL A 179 -0.28 5.26 3.58
C VAL A 179 1.13 5.68 3.95
N TYR A 180 1.42 5.72 5.26
CA TYR A 180 2.75 6.01 5.79
C TYR A 180 2.98 5.30 7.13
N GLY A 181 4.24 5.22 7.56
CA GLY A 181 4.63 4.62 8.84
C GLY A 181 6.08 4.14 8.83
N PRO A 182 6.58 3.64 9.97
CA PRO A 182 7.89 2.98 10.09
C PRO A 182 8.02 1.80 9.11
N GLY A 183 9.19 1.64 8.49
CA GLY A 183 9.45 0.60 7.49
C GLY A 183 9.12 1.00 6.04
N GLN A 184 8.61 2.21 5.80
CA GLN A 184 8.30 2.67 4.45
C GLN A 184 9.57 2.94 3.63
N GLN A 185 9.51 2.63 2.31
CA GLN A 185 10.63 2.81 1.39
C GLN A 185 11.09 4.27 1.29
N LEU A 186 12.41 4.47 1.17
CA LEU A 186 13.09 5.77 1.28
C LEU A 186 12.79 6.74 0.13
N TYR A 187 12.23 6.28 -0.97
CA TYR A 187 11.77 7.16 -2.06
C TYR A 187 10.40 7.82 -1.78
N ARG A 188 9.71 7.45 -0.70
CA ARG A 188 8.45 8.07 -0.28
C ARG A 188 8.71 9.34 0.52
N ILE A 189 7.79 10.31 0.41
CA ILE A 189 8.00 11.69 0.86
C ILE A 189 8.39 11.79 2.35
N ILE A 190 7.75 11.05 3.26
CA ILE A 190 7.99 11.16 4.71
C ILE A 190 9.38 10.62 5.07
N PRO A 191 9.74 9.33 4.83
CA PRO A 191 11.06 8.84 5.19
C PRO A 191 12.18 9.54 4.41
N ARG A 192 11.93 9.93 3.14
CA ARG A 192 12.91 10.69 2.35
C ARG A 192 13.22 12.04 2.98
N THR A 193 12.20 12.80 3.36
CA THR A 193 12.38 14.11 4.01
C THR A 193 13.19 13.98 5.29
N ILE A 194 12.81 13.05 6.17
CA ILE A 194 13.49 12.85 7.45
C ILE A 194 14.96 12.46 7.21
N LEU A 195 15.20 11.49 6.34
CA LEU A 195 16.55 11.00 6.06
C LEU A 195 17.43 12.07 5.39
N PHE A 196 16.89 12.85 4.44
CA PHE A 196 17.64 13.90 3.76
C PHE A 196 18.02 15.02 4.73
N ILE A 197 17.13 15.42 5.63
CA ILE A 197 17.46 16.40 6.69
C ILE A 197 18.62 15.87 7.55
N LEU A 198 18.56 14.62 8.00
CA LEU A 198 19.63 14.02 8.82
C LEU A 198 20.95 13.86 8.08
N LEU A 199 20.92 13.75 6.74
CA LEU A 199 22.09 13.68 5.88
C LEU A 199 22.61 15.07 5.44
N GLY A 200 21.95 16.17 5.83
CA GLY A 200 22.27 17.51 5.34
C GLY A 200 22.01 17.70 3.84
N ARG A 201 21.10 16.92 3.25
CA ARG A 201 20.72 17.00 1.82
C ARG A 201 19.44 17.82 1.66
N LYS A 202 19.30 18.51 0.51
CA LYS A 202 18.05 19.19 0.16
C LYS A 202 17.05 18.24 -0.47
N LEU A 203 15.79 18.34 -0.01
CA LEU A 203 14.64 17.68 -0.61
C LEU A 203 14.16 18.47 -1.82
N GLN A 204 14.02 17.82 -2.96
CA GLN A 204 13.38 18.39 -4.14
C GLN A 204 11.85 18.37 -4.01
N LEU A 205 11.24 19.53 -3.92
CA LEU A 205 9.80 19.69 -3.79
C LEU A 205 9.19 20.12 -5.14
N HIS A 206 8.54 19.17 -5.81
CA HIS A 206 7.95 19.36 -7.12
C HIS A 206 6.68 20.24 -7.08
N GLY A 207 6.57 21.20 -8.03
CA GLY A 207 5.41 22.07 -8.17
C GLY A 207 5.07 22.84 -6.90
N GLY A 208 6.07 23.27 -6.13
CA GLY A 208 5.87 24.00 -4.87
C GLY A 208 5.19 23.20 -3.74
N GLY A 209 4.94 21.90 -3.94
CA GLY A 209 4.28 21.06 -2.93
C GLY A 209 2.81 21.37 -2.68
N VAL A 210 2.11 22.04 -3.61
CA VAL A 210 0.73 22.51 -3.43
C VAL A 210 -0.33 21.40 -3.47
N SER A 211 -0.02 20.24 -4.03
CA SER A 211 -0.96 19.11 -4.05
C SER A 211 -1.35 18.68 -2.65
N THR A 212 -2.63 18.38 -2.46
CA THR A 212 -3.18 17.98 -1.17
C THR A 212 -3.47 16.48 -1.13
N ARG A 213 -3.24 15.88 0.03
CA ARG A 213 -3.48 14.45 0.30
C ARG A 213 -3.97 14.26 1.72
N SER A 214 -4.71 13.17 1.92
CA SER A 214 -4.88 12.59 3.25
C SER A 214 -3.77 11.56 3.48
N PHE A 215 -3.10 11.64 4.62
CA PHE A 215 -2.08 10.69 5.04
C PHE A 215 -2.62 9.85 6.18
N ILE A 216 -2.67 8.53 5.98
CA ILE A 216 -3.18 7.60 6.98
C ILE A 216 -2.08 6.65 7.44
N HIS A 217 -2.00 6.45 8.76
CA HIS A 217 -0.97 5.58 9.34
C HIS A 217 -1.23 4.11 9.00
N MET A 218 -0.17 3.37 8.71
CA MET A 218 -0.31 1.98 8.26
C MET A 218 -0.93 1.06 9.32
N LYS A 219 -0.79 1.35 10.62
CA LYS A 219 -1.49 0.60 11.68
C LYS A 219 -3.01 0.67 11.54
N ASP A 220 -3.55 1.85 11.24
CA ASP A 220 -4.98 2.05 11.05
C ASP A 220 -5.48 1.37 9.76
N VAL A 221 -4.64 1.37 8.71
CA VAL A 221 -4.92 0.63 7.47
C VAL A 221 -4.91 -0.89 7.70
N CYS A 222 -4.03 -1.39 8.55
CA CYS A 222 -4.00 -2.81 8.92
C CYS A 222 -5.27 -3.22 9.67
N ASP A 223 -5.70 -2.45 10.67
CA ASP A 223 -6.95 -2.69 11.41
C ASP A 223 -8.16 -2.65 10.46
N ALA A 224 -8.23 -1.65 9.57
CA ALA A 224 -9.27 -1.56 8.55
C ALA A 224 -9.28 -2.77 7.62
N THR A 225 -8.11 -3.15 7.10
CA THR A 225 -7.96 -4.28 6.16
C THR A 225 -8.34 -5.60 6.84
N TRP A 226 -7.98 -5.78 8.10
CA TRP A 226 -8.39 -6.93 8.91
C TRP A 226 -9.91 -7.00 9.06
N LYS A 227 -10.56 -5.90 9.47
CA LYS A 227 -12.03 -5.84 9.59
C LYS A 227 -12.74 -6.08 8.25
N VAL A 228 -12.22 -5.53 7.15
CA VAL A 228 -12.74 -5.79 5.80
C VAL A 228 -12.55 -7.26 5.42
N MET A 229 -11.42 -7.87 5.78
CA MET A 229 -11.14 -9.28 5.52
C MET A 229 -12.08 -10.21 6.31
N THR A 230 -12.34 -9.92 7.59
CA THR A 230 -13.13 -10.79 8.46
C THR A 230 -14.64 -10.53 8.33
N ASP A 231 -15.05 -9.27 8.29
CA ASP A 231 -16.46 -8.86 8.47
C ASP A 231 -17.04 -8.10 7.27
N GLY A 232 -16.23 -7.75 6.26
CA GLY A 232 -16.70 -7.05 5.06
C GLY A 232 -17.67 -7.92 4.22
N ASN A 233 -18.55 -7.29 3.45
CA ASN A 233 -19.44 -8.00 2.54
C ASN A 233 -18.75 -8.29 1.21
N ASN A 234 -18.87 -9.50 0.70
CA ASN A 234 -18.32 -9.88 -0.61
C ASN A 234 -18.86 -8.99 -1.73
N GLY A 235 -18.03 -8.67 -2.70
CA GLY A 235 -18.34 -7.78 -3.81
C GLY A 235 -18.27 -6.28 -3.47
N GLU A 236 -18.08 -5.91 -2.20
CA GLU A 236 -18.01 -4.50 -1.79
C GLU A 236 -16.58 -3.95 -1.81
N THR A 237 -16.51 -2.63 -2.01
CA THR A 237 -15.29 -1.83 -1.85
C THR A 237 -15.39 -1.01 -0.57
N TYR A 238 -14.27 -0.82 0.13
CA TYR A 238 -14.17 0.00 1.34
C TYR A 238 -13.04 1.01 1.20
N HIS A 239 -13.36 2.28 1.39
CA HIS A 239 -12.37 3.34 1.49
C HIS A 239 -11.81 3.43 2.89
N ILE A 240 -10.49 3.61 2.98
CA ILE A 240 -9.74 3.72 4.23
C ILE A 240 -9.00 5.06 4.21
N SER A 241 -9.52 6.05 4.93
CA SER A 241 -9.00 7.41 4.93
C SER A 241 -9.22 8.11 6.26
N THR A 242 -8.43 9.14 6.50
CA THR A 242 -8.66 10.14 7.54
C THR A 242 -9.30 11.38 6.96
N ASP A 243 -9.95 12.18 7.80
CA ASP A 243 -10.55 13.47 7.39
C ASP A 243 -9.51 14.60 7.27
N GLU A 244 -8.30 14.41 7.82
CA GLU A 244 -7.22 15.41 7.72
C GLU A 244 -6.66 15.43 6.30
N VAL A 245 -6.73 16.62 5.69
CA VAL A 245 -6.17 16.92 4.36
C VAL A 245 -5.05 17.92 4.51
N ILE A 246 -3.87 17.62 3.98
CA ILE A 246 -2.68 18.46 4.10
C ILE A 246 -1.97 18.59 2.75
N SER A 247 -1.37 19.75 2.47
CA SER A 247 -0.49 19.91 1.32
C SER A 247 0.86 19.20 1.56
N ILE A 248 1.52 18.76 0.47
CA ILE A 248 2.87 18.18 0.58
C ILE A 248 3.85 19.17 1.20
N ARG A 249 3.71 20.47 0.89
CA ARG A 249 4.51 21.53 1.51
C ARG A 249 4.32 21.56 3.03
N SER A 250 3.07 21.63 3.49
CA SER A 250 2.77 21.68 4.93
C SER A 250 3.21 20.42 5.66
N LEU A 251 3.15 19.24 5.01
CA LEU A 251 3.70 18.01 5.56
C LEU A 251 5.22 18.12 5.78
N VAL A 252 5.96 18.64 4.80
CA VAL A 252 7.42 18.83 4.91
C VAL A 252 7.75 19.88 5.97
N GLU A 253 7.00 20.98 6.03
CA GLU A 253 7.14 22.01 7.08
C GLU A 253 6.96 21.42 8.48
N ARG A 254 5.96 20.55 8.71
CA ARG A 254 5.76 19.83 9.99
C ARG A 254 6.94 18.94 10.34
N ILE A 255 7.49 18.21 9.35
CA ILE A 255 8.67 17.36 9.58
C ILE A 255 9.89 18.20 9.96
N CYS A 256 10.14 19.33 9.26
CA CYS A 256 11.20 20.27 9.61
C CYS A 256 11.05 20.82 11.04
N LEU A 257 9.83 21.20 11.42
CA LEU A 257 9.53 21.68 12.77
C LEU A 257 9.86 20.61 13.84
N LYS A 258 9.42 19.35 13.63
CA LYS A 258 9.71 18.24 14.55
C LYS A 258 11.20 17.91 14.65
N LEU A 259 11.96 18.18 13.61
CA LEU A 259 13.43 17.97 13.60
C LEU A 259 14.19 19.23 14.04
N ASN A 260 13.48 20.32 14.34
CA ASN A 260 14.03 21.61 14.76
C ASN A 260 15.03 22.20 13.73
N VAL A 261 14.63 22.20 12.46
CA VAL A 261 15.41 22.76 11.34
C VAL A 261 14.57 23.74 10.53
N ALA A 262 15.22 24.71 9.88
CA ALA A 262 14.55 25.65 8.99
C ALA A 262 14.18 24.96 7.66
N PHE A 263 12.95 25.16 7.19
CA PHE A 263 12.47 24.59 5.92
C PHE A 263 13.31 25.00 4.72
N ASP A 264 13.64 26.28 4.60
CA ASP A 264 14.38 26.83 3.45
C ASP A 264 15.82 26.31 3.31
N ASP A 265 16.42 25.85 4.41
CA ASP A 265 17.75 25.25 4.41
C ASP A 265 17.76 23.84 3.81
N HIS A 266 16.62 23.12 3.92
CA HIS A 266 16.51 21.70 3.58
C HIS A 266 15.62 21.39 2.38
N VAL A 267 15.03 22.42 1.73
CA VAL A 267 14.11 22.22 0.59
C VAL A 267 14.59 23.07 -0.59
N GLU A 268 14.48 22.51 -1.79
CA GLU A 268 14.59 23.23 -3.06
C GLU A 268 13.35 22.98 -3.91
N PHE A 269 12.83 24.03 -4.54
CA PHE A 269 11.67 23.91 -5.42
C PHE A 269 12.13 23.55 -6.84
N VAL A 270 11.46 22.55 -7.42
CA VAL A 270 11.70 22.08 -8.80
C VAL A 270 10.40 22.05 -9.60
N GLY A 271 10.52 21.95 -10.93
CA GLY A 271 9.37 21.84 -11.84
C GLY A 271 8.40 20.72 -11.47
N ASP A 272 7.15 20.82 -11.91
CA ASP A 272 6.11 19.82 -11.61
C ASP A 272 6.30 18.53 -12.43
N ARG A 273 5.67 17.42 -11.98
CA ARG A 273 5.73 16.12 -12.63
C ARG A 273 4.54 15.94 -13.57
N ILE A 274 4.76 15.21 -14.68
CA ILE A 274 3.70 14.86 -15.63
C ILE A 274 2.74 13.84 -14.98
N GLY A 275 1.43 14.00 -15.23
CA GLY A 275 0.39 13.04 -14.82
C GLY A 275 0.12 13.00 -13.31
N LYS A 276 0.40 14.10 -12.61
CA LYS A 276 0.13 14.21 -11.17
C LYS A 276 -1.30 14.65 -10.92
N ASP A 277 -2.09 13.82 -10.26
CA ASP A 277 -3.41 14.23 -9.76
C ASP A 277 -3.28 15.36 -8.73
N SER A 278 -4.09 16.40 -8.88
CA SER A 278 -4.09 17.55 -7.97
C SER A 278 -4.60 17.16 -6.58
N ALA A 279 -5.69 16.41 -6.52
CA ALA A 279 -6.30 15.90 -5.30
C ALA A 279 -7.16 14.67 -5.58
N TYR A 280 -7.18 13.74 -4.63
CA TYR A 280 -8.20 12.71 -4.47
C TYR A 280 -8.41 12.48 -2.98
N HIS A 281 -9.62 12.72 -2.50
CA HIS A 281 -9.97 12.54 -1.10
C HIS A 281 -11.05 11.47 -0.99
N LEU A 282 -10.80 10.44 -0.20
CA LEU A 282 -11.72 9.32 -0.04
C LEU A 282 -12.67 9.57 1.13
N ASP A 283 -13.97 9.38 0.91
CA ASP A 283 -14.96 9.30 1.98
C ASP A 283 -14.91 7.90 2.61
N SER A 284 -14.61 7.82 3.90
CA SER A 284 -14.51 6.56 4.66
C SER A 284 -15.76 6.29 5.53
N LYS A 285 -16.86 7.00 5.35
CA LYS A 285 -18.09 6.82 6.14
C LYS A 285 -18.63 5.40 6.10
N LYS A 286 -18.51 4.71 4.97
CA LYS A 286 -19.02 3.35 4.80
C LYS A 286 -18.33 2.36 5.74
N ILE A 287 -17.01 2.32 5.77
CA ILE A 287 -16.26 1.41 6.66
C ILE A 287 -16.53 1.74 8.13
N ARG A 288 -16.60 3.05 8.48
CA ARG A 288 -16.95 3.50 9.83
C ARG A 288 -18.33 3.00 10.27
N ALA A 289 -19.34 3.23 9.43
CA ALA A 289 -20.71 2.85 9.73
C ALA A 289 -20.94 1.32 9.73
N LYS A 290 -20.36 0.59 8.76
CA LYS A 290 -20.62 -0.84 8.60
C LYS A 290 -19.74 -1.73 9.47
N LEU A 291 -18.47 -1.35 9.69
CA LEU A 291 -17.49 -2.20 10.37
C LEU A 291 -16.98 -1.59 11.69
N GLY A 292 -17.52 -0.45 12.13
CA GLY A 292 -17.11 0.20 13.38
C GLY A 292 -15.63 0.53 13.40
N TRP A 293 -15.04 0.83 12.23
CA TRP A 293 -13.63 1.20 12.13
C TRP A 293 -13.45 2.71 12.31
N GLU A 294 -12.35 3.08 12.95
CA GLU A 294 -11.91 4.47 13.09
C GLU A 294 -10.39 4.52 12.99
N ASP A 295 -9.85 5.58 12.37
CA ASP A 295 -8.43 5.89 12.44
C ASP A 295 -8.10 6.43 13.84
N LYS A 296 -7.01 5.92 14.42
CA LYS A 296 -6.61 6.20 15.82
C LYS A 296 -5.30 6.95 15.91
N THR A 297 -4.47 6.88 14.87
CA THR A 297 -3.13 7.48 14.85
C THR A 297 -3.19 8.83 14.18
N SER A 298 -3.02 9.91 14.94
CA SER A 298 -2.91 11.26 14.36
C SER A 298 -1.66 11.38 13.47
N LEU A 299 -1.69 12.33 12.51
CA LEU A 299 -0.51 12.59 11.67
C LEU A 299 0.72 12.95 12.52
N GLU A 300 0.53 13.72 13.59
CA GLU A 300 1.61 14.12 14.49
C GLU A 300 2.28 12.92 15.18
N GLN A 301 1.48 12.00 15.72
CA GLN A 301 1.99 10.77 16.33
C GLN A 301 2.71 9.89 15.33
N GLY A 302 2.12 9.70 14.16
CA GLY A 302 2.73 8.86 13.11
C GLY A 302 4.03 9.45 12.55
N LEU A 303 4.16 10.79 12.47
CA LEU A 303 5.42 11.44 12.10
C LEU A 303 6.48 11.22 13.17
N ASP A 304 6.15 11.27 14.47
CA ASP A 304 7.09 10.96 15.54
C ASP A 304 7.58 9.51 15.48
N GLU A 305 6.70 8.56 15.18
CA GLU A 305 7.08 7.15 14.96
C GLU A 305 8.02 7.01 13.76
N CYS A 306 7.75 7.68 12.63
CA CYS A 306 8.61 7.66 11.47
C CYS A 306 10.00 8.26 11.75
N ILE A 307 10.06 9.40 12.47
CA ILE A 307 11.31 10.05 12.86
C ILE A 307 12.12 9.12 13.78
N SER A 308 11.47 8.51 14.76
CA SER A 308 12.11 7.56 15.67
C SER A 308 12.69 6.37 14.89
N TRP A 309 11.91 5.77 13.99
CA TRP A 309 12.36 4.66 13.16
C TRP A 309 13.55 5.03 12.27
N VAL A 310 13.51 6.19 11.59
CA VAL A 310 14.64 6.63 10.76
C VAL A 310 15.89 6.88 11.60
N LYS A 311 15.77 7.53 12.78
CA LYS A 311 16.89 7.77 13.68
C LYS A 311 17.52 6.47 14.20
N SER A 312 16.67 5.52 14.63
CA SER A 312 17.12 4.23 15.19
C SER A 312 17.80 3.34 14.15
N ASN A 313 17.46 3.50 12.87
CA ASN A 313 18.00 2.72 11.77
C ASN A 313 18.92 3.53 10.85
N PHE A 314 19.37 4.71 11.26
CA PHE A 314 20.07 5.68 10.40
C PHE A 314 21.26 5.08 9.67
N GLU A 315 22.13 4.33 10.37
CA GLU A 315 23.34 3.74 9.82
C GLU A 315 23.04 2.71 8.71
N ILE A 316 21.92 2.00 8.83
CA ILE A 316 21.44 1.04 7.82
C ILE A 316 20.80 1.80 6.65
N LEU A 317 19.91 2.74 6.96
CA LEU A 317 19.09 3.43 5.95
C LEU A 317 19.92 4.33 5.02
N LYS A 318 20.98 4.98 5.53
CA LYS A 318 21.85 5.81 4.69
C LYS A 318 22.62 5.04 3.61
N GLN A 319 22.71 3.70 3.73
CA GLN A 319 23.35 2.82 2.76
C GLN A 319 22.34 2.22 1.76
N GLN A 320 21.03 2.41 1.95
CA GLN A 320 20.00 1.89 1.07
C GLN A 320 19.74 2.83 -0.12
N PRO A 321 19.21 2.33 -1.23
CA PRO A 321 18.79 3.18 -2.34
C PRO A 321 17.75 4.21 -1.92
N PHE A 322 17.95 5.48 -2.25
CA PHE A 322 16.99 6.56 -1.98
C PHE A 322 15.98 6.74 -3.11
N ASP A 323 16.28 6.22 -4.29
CA ASP A 323 15.43 6.29 -5.45
C ASP A 323 14.80 4.94 -5.77
N TYR A 324 13.64 4.99 -6.40
CA TYR A 324 12.97 3.78 -6.84
C TYR A 324 13.80 3.07 -7.91
N GLN A 325 13.99 1.77 -7.73
CA GLN A 325 14.61 0.89 -8.70
C GLN A 325 13.54 0.03 -9.34
N HIS A 326 13.27 0.27 -10.63
CA HIS A 326 12.30 -0.51 -11.36
C HIS A 326 12.77 -1.97 -11.50
N LYS A 327 11.83 -2.90 -11.28
CA LYS A 327 11.97 -4.32 -11.58
C LYS A 327 10.78 -4.70 -12.45
N PRO A 328 10.99 -5.26 -13.66
CA PRO A 328 9.91 -5.64 -14.56
C PRO A 328 9.05 -6.78 -14.03
#